data_f06bec545e774bb4a01166e64acb03c1
#
_entry.id   f06bec545e774bb4a01166e64acb03c1
#
_cell.length_a   1.000
_cell.length_b   1.000
_cell.length_c   1.000
_cell.angle_alpha   90.00
_cell.angle_beta   90.00
_cell.angle_gamma   90.00
#
_symmetry.space_group_name_H-M   'P 1'
#
loop_
_entity.id
_entity.type
_entity.pdbx_description
1 polymer ?
#
loop_
_entity_poly.entity_id
_entity_poly.type
_entity_poly.pdbx_seq_one_letter_code
_entity_poly.pdbx_strand_id
1 'polypeptide(L)'
;MIKDENMELAIKEAKNAAQRNEIPVGAIIKEASGEIIAMESNKTIELCDPTAHAEINAIRTACLARKDLYLSDCTMYVTLEPCSMCLAAIVNSRLKKLICLLYT
;
A
#
# COMPACT_ATOMS: atom_id res chain seq x y z
N MET A 1 -10.80 -21.51 -3.85
CA MET A 1 -10.36 -20.14 -3.46
C MET A 1 -9.38 -19.62 -4.48
N ILE A 2 -9.64 -18.43 -4.98
CA ILE A 2 -8.75 -17.79 -5.95
C ILE A 2 -7.61 -17.12 -5.18
N LYS A 3 -6.38 -17.48 -5.51
CA LYS A 3 -5.22 -16.82 -4.92
C LYS A 3 -4.82 -15.64 -5.80
N ASP A 4 -4.68 -14.49 -5.19
CA ASP A 4 -4.17 -13.29 -5.85
C ASP A 4 -2.72 -13.09 -5.44
N GLU A 5 -1.81 -13.22 -6.39
CA GLU A 5 -0.37 -13.08 -6.14
C GLU A 5 -0.01 -11.71 -5.58
N ASN A 6 -0.71 -10.67 -6.00
CA ASN A 6 -0.44 -9.32 -5.52
C ASN A 6 -0.84 -9.19 -4.05
N MET A 7 -1.97 -9.79 -3.67
CA MET A 7 -2.39 -9.79 -2.28
C MET A 7 -1.45 -10.63 -1.42
N GLU A 8 -0.92 -11.73 -1.95
CA GLU A 8 0.08 -12.53 -1.23
C GLU A 8 1.34 -11.72 -0.95
N LEU A 9 1.76 -10.87 -1.89
CA LEU A 9 2.89 -9.98 -1.67
C LEU A 9 2.58 -8.94 -0.58
N ALA A 10 1.37 -8.41 -0.57
CA ALA A 10 0.94 -7.47 0.47
C ALA A 10 0.95 -8.14 1.85
N ILE A 11 0.49 -9.39 1.93
CA ILE A 11 0.50 -10.17 3.17
C ILE A 11 1.94 -10.40 3.64
N LYS A 12 2.84 -10.69 2.72
CA LYS A 12 4.26 -10.87 3.04
C LYS A 12 4.85 -9.60 3.64
N GLU A 13 4.50 -8.44 3.09
CA GLU A 13 4.94 -7.15 3.64
C GLU A 13 4.36 -6.91 5.03
N ALA A 14 3.11 -7.31 5.27
CA ALA A 14 2.51 -7.22 6.59
C ALA A 14 3.25 -8.09 7.61
N LYS A 15 3.62 -9.31 7.24
CA LYS A 15 4.39 -10.21 8.10
C LYS A 15 5.77 -9.65 8.39
N ASN A 16 6.39 -9.04 7.39
CA ASN A 16 7.68 -8.35 7.55
C ASN A 16 7.57 -7.25 8.61
N ALA A 17 6.51 -6.45 8.55
CA ALA A 17 6.28 -5.39 9.51
C ALA A 17 6.15 -5.97 10.93
N ALA A 18 5.39 -7.04 11.09
CA ALA A 18 5.22 -7.69 12.38
C ALA A 18 6.55 -8.14 12.98
N GLN A 19 7.46 -8.64 12.15
CA GLN A 19 8.79 -9.08 12.60
C GLN A 19 9.64 -7.91 13.08
N ARG A 20 9.36 -6.69 12.63
CA ARG A 20 10.04 -5.47 13.07
C ARG A 20 9.31 -4.75 14.18
N ASN A 21 8.31 -5.39 14.79
CA ASN A 21 7.47 -4.80 15.83
C ASN A 21 6.64 -3.61 15.35
N GLU A 22 6.33 -3.58 14.06
CA GLU A 22 5.42 -2.61 13.46
C GLU A 22 4.02 -3.20 13.35
N ILE A 23 3.02 -2.35 13.13
CA ILE A 23 1.66 -2.81 12.87
C ILE A 23 1.66 -3.61 11.56
N PRO A 24 1.09 -4.82 11.52
CA PRO A 24 1.20 -5.72 10.37
C PRO A 24 0.26 -5.35 9.23
N VAL A 25 0.61 -4.29 8.49
CA VAL A 25 -0.11 -3.88 7.29
C VAL A 25 0.88 -3.80 6.14
N GLY A 26 0.49 -4.36 4.99
CA GLY A 26 1.28 -4.31 3.77
C GLY A 26 0.46 -3.75 2.63
N ALA A 27 1.12 -3.04 1.71
CA ALA A 27 0.48 -2.43 0.55
C ALA A 27 1.36 -2.56 -0.68
N ILE A 28 0.73 -2.92 -1.80
CA ILE A 28 1.37 -3.07 -3.11
C ILE A 28 0.67 -2.16 -4.09
N ILE A 29 1.41 -1.47 -4.94
CA ILE A 29 0.84 -0.70 -6.05
C ILE A 29 1.35 -1.25 -7.36
N LYS A 30 0.43 -1.54 -8.27
CA LYS A 30 0.69 -2.13 -9.56
C LYS A 30 0.15 -1.23 -10.67
N GLU A 31 0.95 -1.02 -11.71
CA GLU A 31 0.53 -0.29 -12.91
C GLU A 31 -0.37 -1.12 -13.81
N ALA A 32 -1.05 -0.47 -14.75
CA ALA A 32 -1.88 -1.14 -15.75
C ALA A 32 -1.09 -2.17 -16.57
N SER A 33 0.19 -1.94 -16.77
CA SER A 33 1.09 -2.87 -17.46
C SER A 33 1.31 -4.18 -16.71
N GLY A 34 0.97 -4.21 -15.43
CA GLY A 34 1.21 -5.36 -14.56
C GLY A 34 2.47 -5.24 -13.72
N GLU A 35 3.26 -4.19 -13.93
CA GLU A 35 4.48 -3.97 -13.14
C GLU A 35 4.16 -3.45 -11.76
N ILE A 36 4.80 -4.03 -10.75
CA ILE A 36 4.69 -3.57 -9.37
C ILE A 36 5.68 -2.43 -9.16
N ILE A 37 5.18 -1.27 -8.75
CA ILE A 37 5.99 -0.07 -8.58
C ILE A 37 6.15 0.36 -7.12
N ALA A 38 5.46 -0.31 -6.20
CA ALA A 38 5.64 -0.08 -4.77
C ALA A 38 5.29 -1.33 -3.98
N MET A 39 6.10 -1.66 -2.99
CA MET A 39 5.89 -2.75 -2.03
C MET A 39 6.32 -2.19 -0.69
N GLU A 40 5.34 -1.89 0.17
CA GLU A 40 5.61 -1.19 1.41
C GLU A 40 4.85 -1.79 2.58
N SER A 41 5.32 -1.49 3.78
CA SER A 41 4.69 -1.89 5.02
C SER A 41 4.61 -0.69 5.97
N ASN A 42 3.89 -0.85 7.07
CA ASN A 42 3.83 0.17 8.11
C ASN A 42 5.21 0.41 8.71
N LYS A 43 5.59 1.69 8.87
CA LYS A 43 6.89 2.11 9.42
C LYS A 43 6.75 3.24 10.43
N THR A 44 5.61 3.34 11.09
CA THR A 44 5.36 4.44 12.02
C THR A 44 6.34 4.49 13.18
N ILE A 45 6.73 3.33 13.69
CA ILE A 45 7.65 3.25 14.83
C ILE A 45 9.09 3.54 14.37
N GLU A 46 9.55 2.83 13.34
CA GLU A 46 10.95 2.98 12.92
C GLU A 46 11.27 4.38 12.39
N LEU A 47 10.31 5.05 11.75
CA LEU A 47 10.49 6.39 11.21
C LEU A 47 10.06 7.49 12.18
N CYS A 48 9.51 7.13 13.34
CA CYS A 48 8.93 8.10 14.27
C CYS A 48 7.96 9.03 13.57
N ASP A 49 7.13 8.46 12.67
CA ASP A 49 6.23 9.21 11.80
C ASP A 49 4.83 8.60 11.88
N PRO A 50 3.87 9.29 12.53
CA PRO A 50 2.52 8.75 12.69
C PRO A 50 1.76 8.61 11.37
N THR A 51 2.25 9.21 10.29
CA THR A 51 1.63 9.09 8.97
C THR A 51 2.22 7.97 8.12
N ALA A 52 3.27 7.30 8.58
CA ALA A 52 3.99 6.30 7.79
C ALA A 52 3.26 4.94 7.76
N HIS A 53 1.97 4.96 7.45
CA HIS A 53 1.18 3.78 7.18
C HIS A 53 1.64 3.14 5.86
N ALA A 54 1.40 1.84 5.71
CA ALA A 54 1.80 1.11 4.50
C ALA A 54 1.29 1.79 3.23
N GLU A 55 0.04 2.24 3.24
CA GLU A 55 -0.60 2.87 2.09
C GLU A 55 0.07 4.20 1.73
N ILE A 56 0.38 5.01 2.74
CA ILE A 56 1.08 6.29 2.54
C ILE A 56 2.47 6.04 1.95
N ASN A 57 3.19 5.09 2.53
CA ASN A 57 4.53 4.73 2.05
C ASN A 57 4.48 4.23 0.61
N ALA A 58 3.47 3.42 0.26
CA ALA A 58 3.30 2.90 -1.09
C ALA A 58 3.02 4.02 -2.10
N ILE A 59 2.13 4.97 -1.74
CA ILE A 59 1.81 6.11 -2.61
C ILE A 59 3.07 6.94 -2.86
N ARG A 60 3.82 7.25 -1.80
CA ARG A 60 5.06 8.02 -1.93
C ARG A 60 6.07 7.34 -2.85
N THR A 61 6.29 6.04 -2.64
CA THR A 61 7.22 5.26 -3.44
C THR A 61 6.79 5.23 -4.91
N ALA A 62 5.52 4.96 -5.17
CA ALA A 62 4.99 4.87 -6.52
C ALA A 62 5.06 6.20 -7.27
N CYS A 63 4.68 7.29 -6.62
CA CYS A 63 4.72 8.62 -7.23
C CYS A 63 6.16 9.03 -7.57
N LEU A 64 7.11 8.76 -6.68
CA LEU A 64 8.51 9.05 -6.93
C LEU A 64 9.07 8.20 -8.07
N ALA A 65 8.72 6.91 -8.11
CA ALA A 65 9.17 6.00 -9.17
C ALA A 65 8.69 6.46 -10.55
N ARG A 66 7.45 6.95 -10.63
CA ARG A 66 6.86 7.41 -11.88
C ARG A 66 7.18 8.88 -12.18
N LYS A 67 7.67 9.61 -11.20
CA LYS A 67 7.82 11.07 -11.27
C LYS A 67 6.50 11.72 -11.66
N ASP A 68 5.42 11.23 -11.07
CA ASP A 68 4.07 11.70 -11.34
C ASP A 68 3.30 11.79 -10.03
N LEU A 69 2.53 12.84 -9.88
CA LEU A 69 1.67 13.11 -8.75
C LEU A 69 0.47 12.14 -8.72
N TYR A 70 0.07 11.61 -9.87
CA TYR A 70 -1.13 10.82 -10.02
C TYR A 70 -0.86 9.37 -10.42
N LEU A 71 -1.67 8.48 -9.84
CA LEU A 71 -1.58 7.03 -10.06
C LEU A 71 -2.86 6.53 -10.74
N SER A 72 -3.31 7.25 -11.78
CA SER A 72 -4.63 7.10 -12.38
C SER A 72 -4.88 5.74 -13.05
N ASP A 73 -3.84 5.02 -13.41
CA ASP A 73 -3.92 3.69 -14.01
C ASP A 73 -3.55 2.57 -13.05
N CYS A 74 -3.28 2.91 -11.78
CA CYS A 74 -2.72 1.96 -10.83
C CYS A 74 -3.76 1.34 -9.91
N THR A 75 -3.46 0.15 -9.43
CA THR A 75 -4.25 -0.57 -8.44
C THR A 75 -3.43 -0.74 -7.16
N MET A 76 -4.03 -0.46 -6.01
CA MET A 76 -3.42 -0.74 -4.72
C MET A 76 -4.05 -2.00 -4.11
N TYR A 77 -3.19 -2.89 -3.62
CA TYR A 77 -3.59 -4.05 -2.84
C TYR A 77 -3.12 -3.81 -1.40
N VAL A 78 -4.03 -3.86 -0.45
CA VAL A 78 -3.71 -3.63 0.96
C VAL A 78 -4.36 -4.70 1.83
N THR A 79 -3.66 -5.10 2.88
CA THR A 79 -4.11 -6.22 3.72
C THR A 79 -5.24 -5.87 4.67
N LEU A 80 -5.40 -4.58 4.99
CA LEU A 80 -6.42 -4.09 5.91
C LEU A 80 -7.10 -2.88 5.32
N GLU A 81 -8.40 -2.70 5.60
CA GLU A 81 -9.15 -1.53 5.15
C GLU A 81 -8.43 -0.24 5.59
N PRO A 82 -8.16 0.69 4.67
CA PRO A 82 -7.46 1.93 5.00
C PRO A 82 -8.24 2.82 5.97
N CYS A 83 -7.51 3.50 6.84
CA CYS A 83 -8.09 4.51 7.71
C CYS A 83 -8.45 5.77 6.91
N SER A 84 -9.11 6.73 7.55
CA SER A 84 -9.55 7.96 6.87
C SER A 84 -8.40 8.75 6.26
N MET A 85 -7.25 8.81 6.93
CA MET A 85 -6.06 9.49 6.40
C MET A 85 -5.58 8.83 5.11
N CYS A 86 -5.49 7.50 5.10
CA CYS A 86 -5.03 6.76 3.93
C CYS A 86 -6.04 6.82 2.79
N LEU A 87 -7.34 6.77 3.09
CA LEU A 87 -8.37 6.93 2.06
C LEU A 87 -8.29 8.29 1.40
N ALA A 88 -8.07 9.36 2.18
CA ALA A 88 -7.91 10.70 1.61
C ALA A 88 -6.67 10.76 0.70
N ALA A 89 -5.57 10.15 1.11
CA ALA A 89 -4.35 10.09 0.29
C ALA A 89 -4.59 9.31 -1.00
N ILE A 90 -5.31 8.20 -0.92
CA ILE A 90 -5.66 7.38 -2.09
C ILE A 90 -6.48 8.20 -3.08
N VAL A 91 -7.48 8.93 -2.59
CA VAL A 91 -8.31 9.81 -3.44
C VAL A 91 -7.44 10.90 -4.07
N ASN A 92 -6.59 11.54 -3.28
CA ASN A 92 -5.72 12.61 -3.78
C ASN A 92 -4.75 12.13 -4.86
N SER A 93 -4.29 10.89 -4.76
CA SER A 93 -3.38 10.28 -5.75
C SER A 93 -4.11 9.82 -7.01
N ARG A 94 -5.44 9.84 -7.00
CA ARG A 94 -6.29 9.38 -8.10
C ARG A 94 -6.10 7.91 -8.46
N LEU A 95 -5.73 7.09 -7.48
CA LEU A 95 -5.63 5.64 -7.69
C LEU A 95 -6.92 5.11 -8.32
N LYS A 96 -6.75 4.27 -9.35
CA LYS A 96 -7.88 3.75 -10.12
C LYS A 96 -8.69 2.75 -9.32
N LYS A 97 -8.02 1.91 -8.52
CA LYS A 97 -8.67 0.78 -7.86
C LYS A 97 -7.98 0.46 -6.53
N LEU A 98 -8.79 0.12 -5.54
CA LEU A 98 -8.32 -0.31 -4.23
C LEU A 98 -8.91 -1.68 -3.92
N ILE A 99 -8.06 -2.64 -3.60
CA ILE A 99 -8.46 -3.99 -3.23
C ILE A 99 -7.95 -4.28 -1.82
N CYS A 100 -8.87 -4.57 -0.91
CA CYS A 100 -8.56 -4.86 0.49
C CYS A 100 -8.81 -6.33 0.80
N LEU A 101 -7.93 -6.93 1.60
CA LEU A 101 -8.09 -8.32 2.04
C LEU A 101 -9.12 -8.40 3.16
N LEU A 102 -9.05 -7.48 4.13
CA LEU A 102 -9.93 -7.47 5.29
C LEU A 102 -10.68 -6.15 5.39
N TYR A 103 -11.96 -6.26 5.70
CA TYR A 103 -12.83 -5.11 5.98
C TYR A 103 -13.22 -5.16 7.47
N THR A 104 -13.15 -4.03 8.13
CA THR A 104 -13.52 -3.94 9.55
C THR A 104 -14.83 -3.23 9.74
#